data_52de3334e3b11942099f19f7f2c7a941
#
_entry.id   52de3334e3b11942099f19f7f2c7a941
#
_cell.length_a   1.000
_cell.length_b   1.000
_cell.length_c   1.000
_cell.angle_alpha   90.00
_cell.angle_beta   90.00
_cell.angle_gamma   90.00
#
_symmetry.space_group_name_H-M   'P 1'
#
loop_
_entity.id
_entity.type
_entity.pdbx_description
1 polymer ?
#
loop_
_entity_poly.entity_id
_entity_poly.type
_entity_poly.pdbx_seq_one_letter_code
_entity_poly.pdbx_strand_id
1 'polypeptide(L)'
;MDNKQKTMEKIVALCKSRGFVFPGSEIYGGLANSWDYGPLGVELKNNVKRAWWKKFVQENPYNVGLDAAILMNPQVWVASGHVSTFNDPLIDCKACKMRHRADKLVEGFVNENGLDVNVEAMTQEDLVAFIREKNVPCPGCGKNEFTDIRKFNLMFKTHQGVTEDSANEVYLRPETAQGIFVNFSAIQRTTRRKLPFGVCQVGKSFRNEITPGNFIFRIREFEQMELEFFCKPDTDLEWFQYWRTYCHDWLIGLHVKEENLRLRDHEPEELAFYSKATTDFEYRFPFGWGELWGVADRTDYDLGQHQKHSGQDLTYFDQEKNEHYIPYVIEPSLGADRMTLALLVEAYDEEVVDAAKNDVRTVMRFHPAIAPFKAAVLPLSKKLSGKAMEIQQELSKDWMVDFDETGSIGKRYRREDEIGTPYCVTVDFDTVGDAEKAGDGCVTIRDRDTMDQVRIPIGELKAYLTEKLAY
;
A
#
# COMPACT_ATOMS: atom_id res chain seq x y z
N MET A 1 -3.60 4.01 -21.68
CA MET A 1 -2.24 3.41 -21.93
C MET A 1 -2.16 2.08 -21.21
N ASP A 2 -1.65 1.03 -21.86
CA ASP A 2 -1.39 -0.28 -21.21
C ASP A 2 -0.23 -0.15 -20.19
N ASN A 3 -0.29 -0.83 -19.05
CA ASN A 3 0.79 -0.84 -18.05
C ASN A 3 2.16 -1.25 -18.63
N LYS A 4 2.18 -2.06 -19.68
CA LYS A 4 3.40 -2.43 -20.42
C LYS A 4 4.12 -1.24 -21.08
N GLN A 5 3.40 -0.16 -21.34
CA GLN A 5 3.92 1.04 -22.00
C GLN A 5 4.30 2.13 -20.98
N LYS A 6 3.89 1.96 -19.71
CA LYS A 6 4.24 2.86 -18.62
C LYS A 6 5.65 2.52 -18.14
N THR A 7 6.42 3.54 -17.82
CA THR A 7 7.77 3.35 -17.26
C THR A 7 7.85 3.92 -15.84
N MET A 8 8.71 3.36 -15.02
CA MET A 8 8.93 3.88 -13.66
C MET A 8 9.44 5.32 -13.70
N GLU A 9 10.25 5.69 -14.70
CA GLU A 9 10.78 7.04 -14.86
C GLU A 9 9.65 8.06 -15.03
N LYS A 10 8.63 7.76 -15.87
CA LYS A 10 7.47 8.63 -16.07
C LYS A 10 6.66 8.79 -14.78
N ILE A 11 6.39 7.68 -14.09
CA ILE A 11 5.65 7.68 -12.82
C ILE A 11 6.39 8.49 -11.75
N VAL A 12 7.68 8.23 -11.56
CA VAL A 12 8.51 8.94 -10.58
C VAL A 12 8.63 10.42 -10.90
N ALA A 13 8.81 10.77 -12.19
CA ALA A 13 8.88 12.17 -12.62
C ALA A 13 7.59 12.93 -12.33
N LEU A 14 6.42 12.31 -12.63
CA LEU A 14 5.12 12.87 -12.29
C LEU A 14 4.98 13.05 -10.76
N CYS A 15 5.27 12.00 -9.99
CA CYS A 15 5.15 12.02 -8.53
C CYS A 15 5.98 13.14 -7.90
N LYS A 16 7.23 13.32 -8.33
CA LYS A 16 8.11 14.39 -7.85
C LYS A 16 7.61 15.77 -8.26
N SER A 17 7.24 15.94 -9.53
CA SER A 17 6.85 17.26 -10.06
C SER A 17 5.49 17.74 -9.56
N ARG A 18 4.59 16.82 -9.17
CA ARG A 18 3.24 17.15 -8.70
C ARG A 18 3.04 17.01 -7.19
N GLY A 19 4.08 16.62 -6.46
CA GLY A 19 4.02 16.54 -4.99
C GLY A 19 3.26 15.33 -4.47
N PHE A 20 3.34 14.19 -5.18
CA PHE A 20 2.89 12.92 -4.63
C PHE A 20 3.96 12.30 -3.72
N VAL A 21 5.15 12.07 -4.26
CA VAL A 21 6.26 11.47 -3.51
C VAL A 21 7.58 12.06 -3.99
N PHE A 22 8.45 12.41 -3.07
CA PHE A 22 9.79 12.92 -3.37
C PHE A 22 10.83 12.36 -2.41
N PRO A 23 12.14 12.47 -2.70
CA PRO A 23 13.18 11.93 -1.84
C PRO A 23 13.14 12.55 -0.44
N GLY A 24 13.20 11.71 0.59
CA GLY A 24 13.29 12.18 1.97
C GLY A 24 14.61 12.86 2.26
N SER A 25 14.57 13.99 2.97
CA SER A 25 15.77 14.76 3.40
C SER A 25 16.65 15.23 2.22
N GLU A 26 16.06 15.55 1.06
CA GLU A 26 16.77 15.88 -0.19
C GLU A 26 17.77 17.04 -0.04
N ILE A 27 17.47 18.02 0.80
CA ILE A 27 18.36 19.17 1.07
C ILE A 27 19.72 18.77 1.67
N TYR A 28 19.83 17.58 2.25
CA TYR A 28 21.07 17.00 2.77
C TYR A 28 21.64 15.88 1.88
N GLY A 29 21.19 15.79 0.62
CA GLY A 29 21.57 14.72 -0.29
C GLY A 29 20.72 13.46 -0.20
N GLY A 30 19.69 13.50 0.63
CA GLY A 30 18.75 12.39 0.82
C GLY A 30 19.29 11.25 1.69
N LEU A 31 18.40 10.31 2.00
CA LEU A 31 18.75 8.99 2.55
C LEU A 31 18.26 7.92 1.57
N ALA A 32 19.17 7.04 1.15
CA ALA A 32 18.86 6.06 0.11
C ALA A 32 17.59 5.26 0.39
N ASN A 33 16.66 5.28 -0.57
CA ASN A 33 15.35 4.65 -0.50
C ASN A 33 14.48 5.07 0.71
N SER A 34 14.62 6.34 1.11
CA SER A 34 13.72 7.04 2.01
C SER A 34 12.92 8.06 1.22
N TRP A 35 11.60 8.04 1.38
CA TRP A 35 10.67 8.81 0.59
C TRP A 35 9.68 9.53 1.48
N ASP A 36 9.38 10.77 1.14
CA ASP A 36 8.36 11.57 1.79
C ASP A 36 7.12 11.66 0.89
N TYR A 37 5.94 11.50 1.48
CA TYR A 37 4.68 11.76 0.79
C TYR A 37 4.39 13.25 0.85
N GLY A 38 4.33 13.88 -0.32
CA GLY A 38 3.98 15.28 -0.45
C GLY A 38 2.48 15.54 -0.26
N PRO A 39 2.04 16.79 -0.48
CA PRO A 39 0.64 17.19 -0.23
C PRO A 39 -0.40 16.33 -0.94
N LEU A 40 -0.17 15.93 -2.19
CA LEU A 40 -1.07 15.03 -2.91
C LEU A 40 -0.91 13.57 -2.51
N GLY A 41 0.32 13.16 -2.25
CA GLY A 41 0.62 11.77 -1.87
C GLY A 41 0.05 11.38 -0.53
N VAL A 42 0.13 12.27 0.48
CA VAL A 42 -0.43 12.01 1.81
C VAL A 42 -1.96 11.88 1.75
N GLU A 43 -2.63 12.70 0.95
CA GLU A 43 -4.09 12.60 0.76
C GLU A 43 -4.46 11.32 0.02
N LEU A 44 -3.75 10.95 -1.06
CA LEU A 44 -3.98 9.69 -1.76
C LEU A 44 -3.82 8.50 -0.82
N LYS A 45 -2.70 8.42 -0.11
CA LYS A 45 -2.41 7.32 0.84
C LYS A 45 -3.43 7.24 1.97
N ASN A 46 -3.85 8.38 2.53
CA ASN A 46 -4.87 8.43 3.56
C ASN A 46 -6.25 8.00 3.02
N ASN A 47 -6.59 8.37 1.78
CA ASN A 47 -7.83 7.94 1.15
C ASN A 47 -7.84 6.41 0.92
N VAL A 48 -6.72 5.83 0.50
CA VAL A 48 -6.55 4.36 0.37
C VAL A 48 -6.76 3.67 1.72
N LYS A 49 -6.10 4.16 2.78
CA LYS A 49 -6.26 3.60 4.13
C LYS A 49 -7.70 3.74 4.64
N ARG A 50 -8.37 4.87 4.36
CA ARG A 50 -9.78 5.09 4.73
C ARG A 50 -10.72 4.16 3.95
N ALA A 51 -10.49 3.94 2.64
CA ALA A 51 -11.27 3.01 1.84
C ALA A 51 -11.11 1.57 2.37
N TRP A 52 -9.88 1.15 2.71
CA TRP A 52 -9.63 -0.15 3.31
C TRP A 52 -10.32 -0.27 4.68
N TRP A 53 -10.16 0.72 5.57
CA TRP A 53 -10.79 0.73 6.90
C TRP A 53 -12.31 0.68 6.82
N LYS A 54 -12.89 1.44 5.91
CA LYS A 54 -14.33 1.41 5.65
C LYS A 54 -14.79 0.01 5.28
N LYS A 55 -14.12 -0.62 4.31
CA LYS A 55 -14.50 -1.95 3.80
C LYS A 55 -14.25 -3.06 4.80
N PHE A 56 -13.06 -3.09 5.40
CA PHE A 56 -12.62 -4.21 6.25
C PHE A 56 -13.05 -4.07 7.71
N VAL A 57 -13.30 -2.88 8.22
CA VAL A 57 -13.68 -2.65 9.61
C VAL A 57 -15.12 -2.16 9.75
N GLN A 58 -15.46 -1.06 9.07
CA GLN A 58 -16.74 -0.41 9.27
C GLN A 58 -17.92 -1.20 8.65
N GLU A 59 -17.76 -1.70 7.44
CA GLU A 59 -18.81 -2.44 6.71
C GLU A 59 -18.79 -3.94 7.00
N ASN A 60 -17.70 -4.46 7.56
CA ASN A 60 -17.58 -5.88 7.86
C ASN A 60 -18.08 -6.21 9.27
N PRO A 61 -19.04 -7.12 9.44
CA PRO A 61 -19.64 -7.41 10.73
C PRO A 61 -18.73 -8.19 11.69
N TYR A 62 -17.68 -8.82 11.16
CA TYR A 62 -16.78 -9.66 11.96
C TYR A 62 -15.65 -8.87 12.61
N ASN A 63 -15.21 -7.77 12.00
CA ASN A 63 -13.94 -7.15 12.31
C ASN A 63 -14.06 -6.00 13.34
N VAL A 64 -12.97 -5.78 14.05
CA VAL A 64 -12.74 -4.62 14.92
C VAL A 64 -11.37 -4.03 14.64
N GLY A 65 -11.13 -2.79 15.08
CA GLY A 65 -9.85 -2.12 14.91
C GLY A 65 -8.95 -2.19 16.12
N LEU A 66 -7.65 -2.11 15.89
CA LEU A 66 -6.59 -1.98 16.90
C LEU A 66 -5.54 -0.97 16.39
N ASP A 67 -4.92 -0.27 17.32
CA ASP A 67 -3.68 0.47 17.09
C ASP A 67 -2.68 0.09 18.19
N ALA A 68 -1.87 -0.94 17.94
CA ALA A 68 -0.84 -1.41 18.86
C ALA A 68 0.41 -0.53 18.77
N ALA A 69 1.14 -0.41 19.89
CA ALA A 69 2.40 0.32 19.94
C ALA A 69 3.45 -0.28 18.99
N ILE A 70 4.30 0.58 18.40
CA ILE A 70 5.46 0.15 17.60
C ILE A 70 6.51 -0.55 18.48
N LEU A 71 6.80 0.05 19.63
CA LEU A 71 7.73 -0.51 20.61
C LEU A 71 6.98 -1.50 21.52
N MET A 72 7.41 -2.74 21.50
CA MET A 72 6.85 -3.83 22.28
C MET A 72 7.92 -4.51 23.10
N ASN A 73 7.51 -5.31 24.08
CA ASN A 73 8.44 -6.15 24.83
C ASN A 73 9.25 -7.03 23.86
N PRO A 74 10.59 -7.07 23.94
CA PRO A 74 11.43 -7.87 23.05
C PRO A 74 11.08 -9.36 23.00
N GLN A 75 10.46 -9.90 24.05
CA GLN A 75 9.99 -11.29 24.09
C GLN A 75 8.92 -11.60 23.03
N VAL A 76 8.18 -10.60 22.57
CA VAL A 76 7.23 -10.76 21.44
C VAL A 76 7.97 -11.27 20.20
N TRP A 77 9.14 -10.69 19.90
CA TRP A 77 9.96 -11.04 18.74
C TRP A 77 10.75 -12.33 18.91
N VAL A 78 11.03 -12.72 20.15
CA VAL A 78 11.59 -14.04 20.46
C VAL A 78 10.53 -15.12 20.25
N ALA A 79 9.31 -14.91 20.79
CA ALA A 79 8.20 -15.85 20.67
C ALA A 79 7.78 -16.08 19.22
N SER A 80 7.64 -15.02 18.44
CA SER A 80 7.27 -15.10 17.01
C SER A 80 8.39 -15.61 16.10
N GLY A 81 9.62 -15.76 16.62
CA GLY A 81 10.78 -16.24 15.86
C GLY A 81 11.56 -15.18 15.09
N HIS A 82 11.11 -13.91 15.04
CA HIS A 82 11.75 -12.85 14.26
C HIS A 82 13.22 -12.61 14.66
N VAL A 83 13.56 -12.74 15.94
CA VAL A 83 14.95 -12.57 16.40
C VAL A 83 15.87 -13.62 15.78
N SER A 84 15.39 -14.85 15.59
CA SER A 84 16.21 -15.99 15.15
C SER A 84 16.13 -16.28 13.66
N THR A 85 14.98 -16.08 13.01
CA THR A 85 14.69 -16.55 11.64
C THR A 85 14.47 -15.45 10.62
N PHE A 86 14.19 -14.20 11.04
CA PHE A 86 13.92 -13.11 10.13
C PHE A 86 15.22 -12.54 9.53
N ASN A 87 15.87 -13.38 8.71
CA ASN A 87 17.20 -13.11 8.15
C ASN A 87 17.21 -13.28 6.64
N ASP A 88 17.86 -12.33 5.96
CA ASP A 88 18.19 -12.45 4.54
C ASP A 88 19.60 -13.02 4.34
N PRO A 89 19.84 -13.79 3.27
CA PRO A 89 21.17 -14.27 2.90
C PRO A 89 21.99 -13.12 2.28
N LEU A 90 22.86 -12.50 3.08
CA LEU A 90 23.70 -11.38 2.65
C LEU A 90 25.01 -11.89 2.06
N ILE A 91 25.37 -11.40 0.85
CA ILE A 91 26.63 -11.66 0.16
C ILE A 91 27.22 -10.33 -0.34
N ASP A 92 28.54 -10.15 -0.20
CA ASP A 92 29.25 -8.96 -0.64
C ASP A 92 30.12 -9.27 -1.88
N CYS A 93 30.09 -8.41 -2.90
CA CYS A 93 31.05 -8.46 -3.99
C CYS A 93 32.41 -7.99 -3.49
N LYS A 94 33.46 -8.81 -3.60
CA LYS A 94 34.81 -8.47 -3.15
C LYS A 94 35.45 -7.35 -3.96
N ALA A 95 35.04 -7.20 -5.22
CA ALA A 95 35.61 -6.22 -6.15
C ALA A 95 35.03 -4.80 -5.94
N CYS A 96 33.72 -4.62 -6.00
CA CYS A 96 33.08 -3.29 -5.90
C CYS A 96 32.49 -3.00 -4.52
N LYS A 97 32.53 -3.96 -3.58
CA LYS A 97 31.98 -3.86 -2.22
C LYS A 97 30.45 -3.71 -2.16
N MET A 98 29.77 -3.90 -3.29
CA MET A 98 28.32 -3.88 -3.33
C MET A 98 27.75 -5.08 -2.58
N ARG A 99 26.68 -4.84 -1.83
CA ARG A 99 25.95 -5.85 -1.06
C ARG A 99 24.75 -6.35 -1.84
N HIS A 100 24.51 -7.66 -1.77
CA HIS A 100 23.38 -8.29 -2.44
C HIS A 100 22.68 -9.28 -1.51
N ARG A 101 21.40 -9.49 -1.75
CA ARG A 101 20.74 -10.71 -1.29
C ARG A 101 21.14 -11.84 -2.24
N ALA A 102 21.66 -12.92 -1.69
CA ALA A 102 22.18 -14.01 -2.52
C ALA A 102 21.06 -14.72 -3.30
N ASP A 103 19.87 -14.88 -2.70
CA ASP A 103 18.68 -15.41 -3.35
C ASP A 103 18.24 -14.55 -4.54
N LYS A 104 18.16 -13.22 -4.38
CA LYS A 104 17.80 -12.31 -5.48
C LYS A 104 18.87 -12.17 -6.54
N LEU A 105 20.14 -12.34 -6.18
CA LEU A 105 21.24 -12.40 -7.14
C LEU A 105 21.11 -13.63 -8.05
N VAL A 106 20.79 -14.79 -7.46
CA VAL A 106 20.58 -16.04 -8.20
C VAL A 106 19.30 -15.97 -9.04
N GLU A 107 18.20 -15.47 -8.47
CA GLU A 107 16.91 -15.30 -9.17
C GLU A 107 17.07 -14.40 -10.41
N GLY A 108 17.77 -13.28 -10.30
CA GLY A 108 18.06 -12.40 -11.44
C GLY A 108 18.81 -13.13 -12.53
N PHE A 109 19.85 -13.89 -12.18
CA PHE A 109 20.63 -14.68 -13.12
C PHE A 109 19.79 -15.79 -13.78
N VAL A 110 18.96 -16.50 -13.02
CA VAL A 110 18.06 -17.55 -13.52
C VAL A 110 17.10 -16.97 -14.55
N ASN A 111 16.46 -15.83 -14.24
CA ASN A 111 15.51 -15.16 -15.12
C ASN A 111 16.17 -14.65 -16.42
N GLU A 112 17.33 -14.00 -16.31
CA GLU A 112 18.07 -13.49 -17.48
C GLU A 112 18.52 -14.60 -18.43
N ASN A 113 18.82 -15.79 -17.90
CA ASN A 113 19.30 -16.92 -18.70
C ASN A 113 18.20 -17.94 -19.03
N GLY A 114 16.95 -17.70 -18.62
CA GLY A 114 15.82 -18.59 -18.90
C GLY A 114 15.98 -19.98 -18.28
N LEU A 115 16.60 -20.08 -17.11
CA LEU A 115 16.83 -21.35 -16.42
C LEU A 115 15.56 -21.73 -15.64
N ASP A 116 15.24 -23.01 -15.63
CA ASP A 116 14.14 -23.58 -14.83
C ASP A 116 14.69 -24.06 -13.47
N VAL A 117 14.74 -23.15 -12.52
CA VAL A 117 15.28 -23.39 -11.16
C VAL A 117 14.41 -22.69 -10.14
N ASN A 118 13.89 -23.44 -9.15
CA ASN A 118 13.20 -22.87 -8.02
C ASN A 118 14.20 -22.34 -6.98
N VAL A 119 14.46 -21.02 -7.04
CA VAL A 119 15.43 -20.36 -6.16
C VAL A 119 14.90 -20.22 -4.73
N GLU A 120 13.58 -20.14 -4.54
CA GLU A 120 12.95 -19.97 -3.22
C GLU A 120 13.13 -21.23 -2.34
N ALA A 121 13.25 -22.40 -2.95
CA ALA A 121 13.51 -23.66 -2.25
C ALA A 121 15.00 -23.92 -1.93
N MET A 122 15.92 -23.04 -2.38
CA MET A 122 17.37 -23.23 -2.19
C MET A 122 17.81 -22.91 -0.75
N THR A 123 18.63 -23.79 -0.18
CA THR A 123 19.37 -23.51 1.05
C THR A 123 20.49 -22.50 0.81
N GLN A 124 21.09 -21.97 1.90
CA GLN A 124 22.24 -21.05 1.75
C GLN A 124 23.44 -21.76 1.07
N GLU A 125 23.63 -23.03 1.34
CA GLU A 125 24.64 -23.89 0.74
C GLU A 125 24.39 -24.04 -0.76
N ASP A 126 23.15 -24.26 -1.18
CA ASP A 126 22.75 -24.38 -2.58
C ASP A 126 22.97 -23.06 -3.33
N LEU A 127 22.61 -21.92 -2.72
CA LEU A 127 22.86 -20.59 -3.29
C LEU A 127 24.35 -20.34 -3.52
N VAL A 128 25.21 -20.68 -2.54
CA VAL A 128 26.68 -20.54 -2.67
C VAL A 128 27.19 -21.43 -3.80
N ALA A 129 26.76 -22.69 -3.83
CA ALA A 129 27.16 -23.63 -4.87
C ALA A 129 26.76 -23.13 -6.27
N PHE A 130 25.51 -22.70 -6.42
CA PHE A 130 24.99 -22.17 -7.68
C PHE A 130 25.78 -20.94 -8.15
N ILE A 131 26.01 -19.96 -7.26
CA ILE A 131 26.77 -18.74 -7.58
C ILE A 131 28.16 -19.07 -8.10
N ARG A 132 28.84 -20.04 -7.47
CA ARG A 132 30.20 -20.49 -7.86
C ARG A 132 30.19 -21.28 -9.14
N GLU A 133 29.32 -22.29 -9.29
CA GLU A 133 29.26 -23.18 -10.46
C GLU A 133 28.86 -22.45 -11.74
N LYS A 134 27.86 -21.57 -11.64
CA LYS A 134 27.35 -20.79 -12.76
C LYS A 134 28.13 -19.50 -13.02
N ASN A 135 29.13 -19.18 -12.18
CA ASN A 135 29.92 -17.94 -12.28
C ASN A 135 29.00 -16.70 -12.33
N VAL A 136 28.00 -16.63 -11.46
CA VAL A 136 27.00 -15.55 -11.43
C VAL A 136 27.74 -14.20 -11.30
N PRO A 137 27.52 -13.23 -12.22
CA PRO A 137 28.21 -11.95 -12.18
C PRO A 137 27.57 -10.99 -11.19
N CYS A 138 28.36 -10.13 -10.57
CA CYS A 138 27.87 -9.00 -9.81
C CYS A 138 27.17 -7.98 -10.74
N PRO A 139 25.91 -7.63 -10.51
CA PRO A 139 25.20 -6.65 -11.35
C PRO A 139 25.87 -5.28 -11.41
N GLY A 140 26.64 -4.92 -10.38
CA GLY A 140 27.30 -3.62 -10.32
C GLY A 140 28.63 -3.51 -11.06
N CYS A 141 29.40 -4.60 -11.19
CA CYS A 141 30.72 -4.54 -11.79
C CYS A 141 31.06 -5.72 -12.72
N GLY A 142 30.17 -6.68 -12.92
CA GLY A 142 30.35 -7.83 -13.79
C GLY A 142 31.32 -8.92 -13.28
N LYS A 143 31.96 -8.74 -12.12
CA LYS A 143 32.86 -9.74 -11.55
C LYS A 143 32.10 -10.77 -10.72
N ASN A 144 32.63 -11.98 -10.60
CA ASN A 144 32.03 -13.12 -9.89
C ASN A 144 32.74 -13.47 -8.57
N GLU A 145 33.42 -12.51 -7.97
CA GLU A 145 34.15 -12.69 -6.72
C GLU A 145 33.29 -12.24 -5.52
N PHE A 146 32.72 -13.20 -4.81
CA PHE A 146 31.86 -12.92 -3.65
C PHE A 146 32.47 -13.45 -2.34
N THR A 147 32.00 -12.91 -1.22
CA THR A 147 32.23 -13.45 0.12
C THR A 147 31.40 -14.72 0.32
N ASP A 148 31.53 -15.37 1.47
CA ASP A 148 30.55 -16.35 1.91
C ASP A 148 29.25 -15.65 2.31
N ILE A 149 28.12 -16.40 2.25
CA ILE A 149 26.81 -15.90 2.68
C ILE A 149 26.80 -15.83 4.21
N ARG A 150 26.24 -14.72 4.71
CA ARG A 150 26.00 -14.54 6.15
C ARG A 150 24.53 -14.14 6.38
N LYS A 151 23.97 -14.56 7.50
CA LYS A 151 22.63 -14.18 7.91
C LYS A 151 22.62 -12.70 8.33
N PHE A 152 21.68 -11.94 7.79
CA PHE A 152 21.47 -10.54 8.14
C PHE A 152 20.04 -10.37 8.65
N ASN A 153 19.89 -10.13 9.97
CA ASN A 153 18.56 -9.91 10.56
C ASN A 153 18.00 -8.55 10.13
N LEU A 154 16.77 -8.55 9.66
CA LEU A 154 16.11 -7.37 9.09
C LEU A 154 15.48 -6.43 10.13
N MET A 155 15.47 -6.79 11.42
CA MET A 155 14.92 -5.91 12.45
C MET A 155 15.86 -4.74 12.76
N PHE A 156 15.30 -3.53 12.82
CA PHE A 156 16.00 -2.40 13.40
C PHE A 156 16.01 -2.52 14.91
N LYS A 157 17.20 -2.35 15.50
CA LYS A 157 17.43 -2.32 16.94
C LYS A 157 17.60 -0.89 17.43
N THR A 158 17.10 -0.61 18.61
CA THR A 158 17.34 0.62 19.37
C THR A 158 17.37 0.32 20.86
N HIS A 159 17.53 1.31 21.70
CA HIS A 159 17.60 1.15 23.14
C HIS A 159 16.56 2.05 23.82
N GLN A 160 15.98 1.53 24.90
CA GLN A 160 15.08 2.28 25.77
C GLN A 160 15.83 2.73 27.03
N GLY A 161 15.69 3.99 27.42
CA GLY A 161 16.38 4.56 28.58
C GLY A 161 17.71 5.22 28.23
N VAL A 162 18.59 5.37 29.24
CA VAL A 162 19.81 6.17 29.14
C VAL A 162 21.07 5.37 28.82
N THR A 163 21.00 4.05 28.85
CA THR A 163 22.15 3.16 28.59
C THR A 163 21.90 2.29 27.36
N GLU A 164 22.94 2.15 26.52
CA GLU A 164 22.94 1.29 25.34
C GLU A 164 23.51 -0.09 25.69
N ASP A 165 22.81 -0.83 26.54
CA ASP A 165 23.15 -2.20 26.91
C ASP A 165 22.09 -3.18 26.41
N SER A 166 22.42 -4.47 26.43
CA SER A 166 21.55 -5.54 25.97
C SER A 166 20.25 -5.69 26.78
N ALA A 167 20.22 -5.21 28.00
CA ALA A 167 19.03 -5.26 28.84
C ALA A 167 17.98 -4.22 28.42
N ASN A 168 18.43 -3.17 27.76
CA ASN A 168 17.59 -2.07 27.26
C ASN A 168 17.32 -2.16 25.76
N GLU A 169 17.78 -3.23 25.09
CA GLU A 169 17.54 -3.41 23.64
C GLU A 169 16.06 -3.62 23.35
N VAL A 170 15.53 -2.84 22.41
CA VAL A 170 14.19 -2.96 21.87
C VAL A 170 14.25 -2.91 20.35
N TYR A 171 13.19 -3.35 19.68
CA TYR A 171 13.12 -3.41 18.23
C TYR A 171 12.02 -2.49 17.70
N LEU A 172 12.24 -1.90 16.53
CA LEU A 172 11.16 -1.35 15.73
C LEU A 172 10.43 -2.55 15.09
N ARG A 173 9.10 -2.61 15.26
CA ARG A 173 8.33 -3.77 14.77
C ARG A 173 8.51 -3.97 13.25
N PRO A 174 8.83 -5.19 12.79
CA PRO A 174 8.95 -5.52 11.37
C PRO A 174 7.60 -5.79 10.68
N GLU A 175 6.54 -5.96 11.48
CA GLU A 175 5.15 -6.20 11.03
C GLU A 175 4.15 -5.76 12.09
N THR A 176 2.91 -5.59 11.69
CA THR A 176 1.81 -5.19 12.59
C THR A 176 1.09 -6.38 13.23
N ALA A 177 1.22 -7.60 12.67
CA ALA A 177 0.54 -8.82 13.08
C ALA A 177 0.74 -9.15 14.57
N GLN A 178 1.99 -9.13 15.06
CA GLN A 178 2.30 -9.53 16.43
C GLN A 178 1.63 -8.66 17.48
N GLY A 179 1.42 -7.37 17.18
CA GLY A 179 0.63 -6.47 18.03
C GLY A 179 -0.81 -6.92 18.20
N ILE A 180 -1.37 -7.59 17.20
CA ILE A 180 -2.73 -8.15 17.24
C ILE A 180 -2.74 -9.41 18.11
N PHE A 181 -1.82 -10.34 17.88
CA PHE A 181 -1.78 -11.63 18.60
C PHE A 181 -1.59 -11.44 20.11
N VAL A 182 -0.68 -10.58 20.54
CA VAL A 182 -0.47 -10.33 21.99
C VAL A 182 -1.66 -9.64 22.66
N ASN A 183 -2.55 -9.03 21.90
CA ASN A 183 -3.76 -8.38 22.40
C ASN A 183 -5.03 -9.23 22.23
N PHE A 184 -4.94 -10.44 21.66
CA PHE A 184 -6.09 -11.29 21.35
C PHE A 184 -7.09 -11.42 22.49
N SER A 185 -6.64 -11.89 23.68
CA SER A 185 -7.52 -12.10 24.86
C SER A 185 -8.14 -10.80 25.38
N ALA A 186 -7.39 -9.69 25.32
CA ALA A 186 -7.91 -8.38 25.74
C ALA A 186 -9.02 -7.88 24.80
N ILE A 187 -8.80 -8.03 23.49
CA ILE A 187 -9.77 -7.62 22.47
C ILE A 187 -11.02 -8.50 22.56
N GLN A 188 -10.87 -9.82 22.58
CA GLN A 188 -11.97 -10.78 22.67
C GLN A 188 -12.84 -10.50 23.90
N ARG A 189 -12.23 -10.29 25.06
CA ARG A 189 -12.93 -10.00 26.31
C ARG A 189 -13.65 -8.65 26.29
N THR A 190 -13.00 -7.58 25.82
CA THR A 190 -13.55 -6.23 25.86
C THR A 190 -14.63 -6.01 24.81
N THR A 191 -14.52 -6.65 23.65
CA THR A 191 -15.51 -6.57 22.57
C THR A 191 -16.60 -7.64 22.69
N ARG A 192 -16.41 -8.66 23.53
CA ARG A 192 -17.30 -9.83 23.70
C ARG A 192 -17.54 -10.58 22.38
N ARG A 193 -16.57 -10.55 21.46
CA ARG A 193 -16.69 -11.22 20.18
C ARG A 193 -16.63 -12.74 20.36
N LYS A 194 -17.46 -13.42 19.56
CA LYS A 194 -17.39 -14.85 19.34
C LYS A 194 -16.67 -15.13 18.04
N LEU A 195 -16.05 -16.30 17.92
CA LEU A 195 -15.48 -16.76 16.65
C LEU A 195 -16.59 -17.01 15.63
N PRO A 196 -16.36 -16.66 14.32
CA PRO A 196 -15.17 -15.99 13.84
C PRO A 196 -15.20 -14.49 14.08
N PHE A 197 -14.04 -13.88 14.31
CA PHE A 197 -13.88 -12.42 14.31
C PHE A 197 -12.48 -12.03 13.87
N GLY A 198 -12.34 -10.82 13.32
CA GLY A 198 -11.07 -10.29 12.88
C GLY A 198 -10.66 -9.04 13.64
N VAL A 199 -9.36 -8.79 13.67
CA VAL A 199 -8.75 -7.56 14.20
C VAL A 199 -7.91 -6.92 13.11
N CYS A 200 -8.24 -5.69 12.78
CA CYS A 200 -7.59 -4.90 11.75
C CYS A 200 -6.67 -3.84 12.34
N GLN A 201 -5.53 -3.64 11.73
CA GLN A 201 -4.60 -2.58 12.10
C GLN A 201 -4.02 -1.91 10.86
N VAL A 202 -3.89 -0.58 10.91
CA VAL A 202 -3.08 0.20 9.96
C VAL A 202 -1.94 0.82 10.76
N GLY A 203 -0.70 0.53 10.38
CA GLY A 203 0.42 1.04 11.14
C GLY A 203 1.77 0.91 10.45
N LYS A 204 2.74 1.67 10.92
CA LYS A 204 4.11 1.63 10.43
C LYS A 204 4.83 0.37 10.88
N SER A 205 5.63 -0.17 9.95
CA SER A 205 6.55 -1.27 10.15
C SER A 205 7.92 -0.92 9.55
N PHE A 206 8.97 -1.61 10.01
CA PHE A 206 10.35 -1.26 9.71
C PHE A 206 11.14 -2.52 9.38
N ARG A 207 11.75 -2.58 8.19
CA ARG A 207 12.64 -3.67 7.79
C ARG A 207 13.93 -3.11 7.23
N ASN A 208 15.06 -3.47 7.82
CA ASN A 208 16.37 -3.02 7.39
C ASN A 208 16.81 -3.74 6.11
N GLU A 209 16.06 -3.52 5.02
CA GLU A 209 16.25 -4.15 3.71
C GLU A 209 17.68 -3.96 3.20
N ILE A 210 18.28 -5.05 2.71
CA ILE A 210 19.64 -5.05 2.11
C ILE A 210 19.60 -4.32 0.76
N THR A 211 18.58 -4.64 -0.05
CA THR A 211 18.41 -4.11 -1.42
C THR A 211 17.03 -3.45 -1.59
N PRO A 212 16.79 -2.32 -0.90
CA PRO A 212 15.58 -1.56 -1.15
C PRO A 212 15.59 -0.99 -2.57
N GLY A 213 14.41 -0.77 -3.17
CA GLY A 213 14.38 -0.29 -4.55
C GLY A 213 12.97 -0.19 -5.13
N ASN A 214 12.93 0.10 -6.43
CA ASN A 214 11.70 0.27 -7.16
C ASN A 214 10.77 1.34 -6.54
N PHE A 215 11.35 2.53 -6.27
CA PHE A 215 10.63 3.66 -5.68
C PHE A 215 10.05 3.29 -4.30
N ILE A 216 8.74 3.46 -4.08
CA ILE A 216 8.07 3.12 -2.81
C ILE A 216 7.63 1.65 -2.72
N PHE A 217 8.03 0.79 -3.65
CA PHE A 217 7.70 -0.64 -3.63
C PHE A 217 8.42 -1.40 -2.51
N ARG A 218 9.73 -1.14 -2.32
CA ARG A 218 10.54 -1.78 -1.27
C ARG A 218 11.38 -0.73 -0.53
N ILE A 219 10.87 -0.32 0.61
CA ILE A 219 11.41 0.72 1.47
C ILE A 219 11.61 0.18 2.89
N ARG A 220 12.44 0.85 3.69
CA ARG A 220 12.76 0.39 5.05
C ARG A 220 11.73 0.77 6.10
N GLU A 221 11.01 1.87 5.88
CA GLU A 221 9.90 2.35 6.70
C GLU A 221 8.65 2.40 5.83
N PHE A 222 7.63 1.60 6.16
CA PHE A 222 6.42 1.45 5.37
C PHE A 222 5.19 1.33 6.26
N GLU A 223 4.00 1.36 5.69
CA GLU A 223 2.75 1.10 6.41
C GLU A 223 2.10 -0.19 5.91
N GLN A 224 1.62 -1.00 6.85
CA GLN A 224 0.78 -2.16 6.58
C GLN A 224 -0.68 -1.86 6.93
N MET A 225 -1.58 -2.43 6.15
CA MET A 225 -3.00 -2.59 6.43
C MET A 225 -3.23 -4.08 6.59
N GLU A 226 -3.42 -4.54 7.80
CA GLU A 226 -3.36 -5.95 8.16
C GLU A 226 -4.60 -6.37 8.94
N LEU A 227 -5.09 -7.55 8.62
CA LEU A 227 -6.19 -8.22 9.29
C LEU A 227 -5.71 -9.58 9.80
N GLU A 228 -5.93 -9.85 11.08
CA GLU A 228 -5.83 -11.19 11.66
C GLU A 228 -7.23 -11.68 11.95
N PHE A 229 -7.70 -12.64 11.16
CA PHE A 229 -9.03 -13.19 11.25
C PHE A 229 -9.01 -14.53 11.97
N PHE A 230 -9.52 -14.53 13.18
CA PHE A 230 -9.57 -15.69 14.05
C PHE A 230 -10.79 -16.55 13.75
N CYS A 231 -10.57 -17.81 13.46
CA CYS A 231 -11.62 -18.76 13.13
C CYS A 231 -11.44 -20.09 13.90
N LYS A 232 -12.45 -20.93 13.80
CA LYS A 232 -12.39 -22.26 14.38
C LYS A 232 -11.46 -23.15 13.54
N PRO A 233 -10.63 -24.00 14.16
CA PRO A 233 -9.91 -25.05 13.46
C PRO A 233 -10.84 -25.86 12.56
N ASP A 234 -10.35 -26.33 11.42
CA ASP A 234 -11.11 -27.04 10.35
C ASP A 234 -12.11 -26.19 9.54
N THR A 235 -12.25 -24.87 9.83
CA THR A 235 -13.01 -23.94 8.99
C THR A 235 -12.10 -22.95 8.28
N ASP A 236 -10.80 -23.03 8.51
CA ASP A 236 -9.75 -22.14 8.04
C ASP A 236 -9.72 -22.02 6.52
N LEU A 237 -9.77 -23.13 5.78
CA LEU A 237 -9.72 -23.10 4.31
C LEU A 237 -10.96 -22.43 3.68
N GLU A 238 -12.15 -22.55 4.30
CA GLU A 238 -13.34 -21.83 3.85
C GLU A 238 -13.16 -20.30 4.04
N TRP A 239 -12.64 -19.88 5.19
CA TRP A 239 -12.35 -18.49 5.48
C TRP A 239 -11.20 -17.95 4.65
N PHE A 240 -10.19 -18.77 4.35
CA PHE A 240 -9.11 -18.43 3.43
C PHE A 240 -9.67 -18.06 2.03
N GLN A 241 -10.57 -18.90 1.47
CA GLN A 241 -11.23 -18.60 0.19
C GLN A 241 -12.14 -17.37 0.27
N TYR A 242 -12.86 -17.18 1.38
CA TYR A 242 -13.67 -15.99 1.60
C TYR A 242 -12.82 -14.71 1.53
N TRP A 243 -11.69 -14.67 2.25
CA TRP A 243 -10.83 -13.50 2.27
C TRP A 243 -10.10 -13.27 0.95
N ARG A 244 -9.69 -14.31 0.23
CA ARG A 244 -9.18 -14.20 -1.15
C ARG A 244 -10.17 -13.43 -2.03
N THR A 245 -11.41 -13.86 -2.08
CA THR A 245 -12.46 -13.22 -2.89
C THR A 245 -12.72 -11.79 -2.41
N TYR A 246 -12.82 -11.58 -1.11
CA TYR A 246 -13.10 -10.27 -0.54
C TYR A 246 -12.00 -9.23 -0.85
N CYS A 247 -10.75 -9.64 -0.77
CA CYS A 247 -9.59 -8.81 -1.13
C CYS A 247 -9.57 -8.50 -2.62
N HIS A 248 -9.81 -9.50 -3.47
CA HIS A 248 -9.90 -9.33 -4.92
C HIS A 248 -10.99 -8.31 -5.30
N ASP A 249 -12.20 -8.48 -4.79
CA ASP A 249 -13.32 -7.59 -5.09
C ASP A 249 -13.05 -6.14 -4.67
N TRP A 250 -12.33 -5.95 -3.56
CA TRP A 250 -11.92 -4.62 -3.13
C TRP A 250 -10.93 -3.97 -4.09
N LEU A 251 -9.97 -4.71 -4.63
CA LEU A 251 -9.01 -4.20 -5.62
C LEU A 251 -9.72 -3.78 -6.91
N ILE A 252 -10.63 -4.62 -7.41
CA ILE A 252 -11.44 -4.31 -8.60
C ILE A 252 -12.35 -3.11 -8.35
N GLY A 253 -12.95 -3.00 -7.16
CA GLY A 253 -13.74 -1.85 -6.74
C GLY A 253 -12.97 -0.53 -6.73
N LEU A 254 -11.64 -0.55 -6.59
CA LEU A 254 -10.77 0.62 -6.70
C LEU A 254 -10.24 0.86 -8.12
N HIS A 255 -10.83 0.23 -9.12
CA HIS A 255 -10.46 0.33 -10.53
C HIS A 255 -9.08 -0.28 -10.88
N VAL A 256 -8.56 -1.19 -10.04
CA VAL A 256 -7.43 -2.02 -10.46
C VAL A 256 -7.95 -3.01 -11.51
N LYS A 257 -7.32 -3.04 -12.68
CA LYS A 257 -7.78 -3.88 -13.79
C LYS A 257 -7.39 -5.33 -13.57
N GLU A 258 -8.33 -6.24 -13.87
CA GLU A 258 -8.14 -7.69 -13.79
C GLU A 258 -6.90 -8.17 -14.56
N GLU A 259 -6.65 -7.61 -15.74
CA GLU A 259 -5.51 -7.95 -16.59
C GLU A 259 -4.14 -7.58 -15.99
N ASN A 260 -4.13 -6.73 -14.95
CA ASN A 260 -2.96 -6.31 -14.21
C ASN A 260 -2.80 -7.03 -12.86
N LEU A 261 -3.70 -7.97 -12.55
CA LEU A 261 -3.66 -8.80 -11.36
C LEU A 261 -3.46 -10.28 -11.74
N ARG A 262 -2.79 -11.02 -10.90
CA ARG A 262 -2.82 -12.47 -10.89
C ARG A 262 -2.72 -12.99 -9.47
N LEU A 263 -3.35 -14.12 -9.20
CA LEU A 263 -3.22 -14.83 -7.94
C LEU A 263 -2.19 -15.94 -8.12
N ARG A 264 -1.22 -16.00 -7.22
CA ARG A 264 -0.20 -17.05 -7.17
C ARG A 264 -0.33 -17.80 -5.85
N ASP A 265 -0.78 -19.02 -5.91
CA ASP A 265 -0.77 -19.90 -4.76
C ASP A 265 0.65 -20.43 -4.55
N HIS A 266 1.09 -20.46 -3.29
CA HIS A 266 2.41 -21.00 -2.95
C HIS A 266 2.40 -22.52 -3.01
N GLU A 267 3.44 -23.10 -3.60
CA GLU A 267 3.67 -24.53 -3.55
C GLU A 267 4.06 -24.96 -2.13
N PRO A 268 3.85 -26.23 -1.74
CA PRO A 268 4.14 -26.70 -0.38
C PRO A 268 5.55 -26.39 0.12
N GLU A 269 6.52 -26.38 -0.80
CA GLU A 269 7.94 -26.11 -0.51
C GLU A 269 8.26 -24.63 -0.28
N GLU A 270 7.36 -23.73 -0.74
CA GLU A 270 7.48 -22.27 -0.61
C GLU A 270 6.79 -21.76 0.65
N LEU A 271 5.89 -22.57 1.24
CA LEU A 271 5.13 -22.15 2.41
C LEU A 271 6.04 -21.83 3.59
N ALA A 272 5.77 -20.70 4.25
CA ALA A 272 6.37 -20.42 5.53
C ALA A 272 6.04 -21.56 6.53
N PHE A 273 6.96 -21.84 7.44
CA PHE A 273 6.83 -22.97 8.39
C PHE A 273 5.59 -22.90 9.30
N TYR A 274 4.94 -21.73 9.37
CA TYR A 274 3.71 -21.49 10.13
C TYR A 274 2.46 -21.48 9.24
N SER A 275 2.60 -21.56 7.93
CA SER A 275 1.48 -21.43 7.01
C SER A 275 1.04 -22.76 6.43
N LYS A 276 -0.27 -22.97 6.38
CA LYS A 276 -0.93 -24.11 5.72
C LYS A 276 -1.27 -23.83 4.26
N ALA A 277 -1.56 -22.57 3.94
CA ALA A 277 -1.84 -22.09 2.60
C ALA A 277 -1.47 -20.59 2.50
N THR A 278 -0.94 -20.19 1.36
CA THR A 278 -0.64 -18.77 1.07
C THR A 278 -0.98 -18.46 -0.39
N THR A 279 -1.61 -17.33 -0.63
CA THR A 279 -1.83 -16.78 -1.97
C THR A 279 -1.31 -15.36 -2.02
N ASP A 280 -0.45 -15.06 -2.99
CA ASP A 280 -0.08 -13.71 -3.32
C ASP A 280 -0.97 -13.15 -4.41
N PHE A 281 -1.47 -11.93 -4.20
CA PHE A 281 -1.98 -11.08 -5.26
C PHE A 281 -0.80 -10.33 -5.85
N GLU A 282 -0.41 -10.67 -7.05
CA GLU A 282 0.65 -9.96 -7.75
C GLU A 282 0.04 -8.93 -8.70
N TYR A 283 0.63 -7.74 -8.70
CA TYR A 283 0.27 -6.65 -9.60
C TYR A 283 1.37 -6.43 -10.64
N ARG A 284 0.94 -6.06 -11.84
CA ARG A 284 1.83 -5.80 -12.96
C ARG A 284 2.36 -4.37 -12.93
N PHE A 285 3.45 -4.18 -12.19
CA PHE A 285 4.18 -2.91 -12.19
C PHE A 285 4.98 -2.73 -13.50
N PRO A 286 5.48 -1.51 -13.79
CA PRO A 286 6.35 -1.29 -14.95
C PRO A 286 7.66 -2.09 -14.94
N PHE A 287 8.12 -2.53 -13.78
CA PHE A 287 9.29 -3.38 -13.60
C PHE A 287 8.98 -4.88 -13.60
N GLY A 288 7.74 -5.27 -13.83
CA GLY A 288 7.28 -6.66 -13.85
C GLY A 288 6.25 -6.99 -12.78
N TRP A 289 5.97 -8.27 -12.62
CA TRP A 289 5.06 -8.75 -11.57
C TRP A 289 5.69 -8.57 -10.20
N GLY A 290 4.93 -8.07 -9.26
CA GLY A 290 5.36 -7.90 -7.88
C GLY A 290 4.20 -8.14 -6.92
N GLU A 291 4.51 -8.75 -5.80
CA GLU A 291 3.57 -8.99 -4.72
C GLU A 291 2.96 -7.68 -4.23
N LEU A 292 1.64 -7.58 -4.28
CA LEU A 292 0.85 -6.46 -3.79
C LEU A 292 0.22 -6.78 -2.43
N TRP A 293 -0.35 -7.97 -2.30
CA TRP A 293 -1.13 -8.41 -1.14
C TRP A 293 -0.90 -9.90 -0.89
N GLY A 294 -0.65 -10.31 0.34
CA GLY A 294 -0.61 -11.70 0.76
C GLY A 294 -1.86 -12.08 1.55
N VAL A 295 -2.38 -13.27 1.32
CA VAL A 295 -3.37 -13.90 2.19
C VAL A 295 -2.80 -15.23 2.63
N ALA A 296 -2.63 -15.43 3.96
CA ALA A 296 -2.04 -16.64 4.53
C ALA A 296 -2.96 -17.29 5.56
N ASP A 297 -3.02 -18.60 5.55
CA ASP A 297 -3.55 -19.40 6.65
C ASP A 297 -2.39 -19.72 7.60
N ARG A 298 -2.33 -19.03 8.74
CA ARG A 298 -1.25 -19.12 9.74
C ARG A 298 -1.49 -20.21 10.80
N THR A 299 -2.59 -20.94 10.69
CA THR A 299 -3.02 -21.96 11.68
C THR A 299 -3.11 -21.36 13.09
N ASP A 300 -2.74 -22.09 14.12
CA ASP A 300 -2.67 -21.66 15.52
C ASP A 300 -1.25 -21.23 15.95
N TYR A 301 -0.33 -21.11 14.99
CA TYR A 301 1.09 -20.95 15.28
C TYR A 301 1.39 -19.76 16.20
N ASP A 302 0.97 -18.55 15.83
CA ASP A 302 1.36 -17.33 16.57
C ASP A 302 0.78 -17.31 17.99
N LEU A 303 -0.51 -17.59 18.14
CA LEU A 303 -1.13 -17.66 19.46
C LEU A 303 -0.50 -18.78 20.32
N GLY A 304 -0.21 -19.93 19.71
CA GLY A 304 0.49 -21.05 20.36
C GLY A 304 1.87 -20.68 20.86
N GLN A 305 2.66 -19.96 20.04
CA GLN A 305 3.99 -19.50 20.44
C GLN A 305 3.91 -18.46 21.58
N HIS A 306 3.00 -17.48 21.46
CA HIS A 306 2.81 -16.49 22.53
C HIS A 306 2.30 -17.13 23.82
N GLN A 307 1.39 -18.09 23.76
CA GLN A 307 0.95 -18.85 24.94
C GLN A 307 2.13 -19.57 25.58
N LYS A 308 2.92 -20.27 24.78
CA LYS A 308 4.10 -21.04 25.27
C LYS A 308 5.14 -20.14 25.94
N HIS A 309 5.47 -19.01 25.34
CA HIS A 309 6.52 -18.11 25.83
C HIS A 309 6.07 -17.21 26.97
N SER A 310 4.81 -16.80 27.01
CA SER A 310 4.27 -15.93 28.07
C SER A 310 3.72 -16.69 29.28
N GLY A 311 3.32 -17.95 29.08
CA GLY A 311 2.59 -18.73 30.07
C GLY A 311 1.13 -18.27 30.27
N GLN A 312 0.64 -17.38 29.43
CA GLN A 312 -0.75 -16.91 29.49
C GLN A 312 -1.64 -17.79 28.61
N ASP A 313 -2.87 -18.05 29.05
CA ASP A 313 -3.86 -18.79 28.27
C ASP A 313 -4.41 -17.92 27.16
N LEU A 314 -4.18 -18.31 25.90
CA LEU A 314 -4.70 -17.68 24.68
C LEU A 314 -5.74 -18.57 23.97
N THR A 315 -6.30 -19.57 24.65
CA THR A 315 -7.37 -20.39 24.11
C THR A 315 -8.69 -19.62 24.04
N TYR A 316 -9.51 -19.98 23.08
CA TYR A 316 -10.90 -19.57 23.01
C TYR A 316 -11.79 -20.65 23.66
N PHE A 317 -12.75 -20.23 24.49
CA PHE A 317 -13.74 -21.14 25.05
C PHE A 317 -15.01 -21.15 24.17
N ASP A 318 -15.25 -22.25 23.49
CA ASP A 318 -16.46 -22.50 22.73
C ASP A 318 -17.58 -22.97 23.68
N GLN A 319 -18.51 -22.08 24.00
CA GLN A 319 -19.63 -22.39 24.91
C GLN A 319 -20.60 -23.43 24.35
N GLU A 320 -20.74 -23.54 23.02
CA GLU A 320 -21.66 -24.46 22.38
C GLU A 320 -21.18 -25.91 22.49
N LYS A 321 -19.84 -26.09 22.40
CA LYS A 321 -19.20 -27.38 22.47
C LYS A 321 -18.61 -27.69 23.85
N ASN A 322 -18.54 -26.70 24.73
CA ASN A 322 -17.89 -26.78 26.03
C ASN A 322 -16.43 -27.24 25.95
N GLU A 323 -15.68 -26.67 24.98
CA GLU A 323 -14.30 -27.01 24.70
C GLU A 323 -13.40 -25.77 24.59
N HIS A 324 -12.12 -25.93 24.87
CA HIS A 324 -11.08 -24.91 24.68
C HIS A 324 -10.19 -25.30 23.52
N TYR A 325 -9.88 -24.35 22.64
CA TYR A 325 -8.89 -24.52 21.59
C TYR A 325 -8.22 -23.20 21.23
N ILE A 326 -7.04 -23.26 20.65
CA ILE A 326 -6.37 -22.09 20.07
C ILE A 326 -7.00 -21.85 18.69
N PRO A 327 -7.53 -20.62 18.40
CA PRO A 327 -8.07 -20.31 17.09
C PRO A 327 -7.04 -20.41 15.96
N TYR A 328 -7.49 -20.79 14.77
CA TYR A 328 -6.70 -20.62 13.56
C TYR A 328 -6.84 -19.19 13.05
N VAL A 329 -5.87 -18.73 12.25
CA VAL A 329 -5.78 -17.34 11.81
C VAL A 329 -5.63 -17.28 10.30
N ILE A 330 -6.46 -16.45 9.67
CA ILE A 330 -6.29 -16.05 8.27
C ILE A 330 -5.82 -14.60 8.25
N GLU A 331 -4.69 -14.35 7.59
CA GLU A 331 -4.02 -13.07 7.51
C GLU A 331 -4.06 -12.49 6.09
N PRO A 332 -4.95 -11.57 5.75
CA PRO A 332 -4.78 -10.64 4.65
C PRO A 332 -3.86 -9.47 5.05
N SER A 333 -2.68 -9.38 4.43
CA SER A 333 -1.67 -8.33 4.72
C SER A 333 -1.31 -7.54 3.48
N LEU A 334 -1.63 -6.23 3.46
CA LEU A 334 -1.43 -5.31 2.35
C LEU A 334 -0.50 -4.16 2.75
N GLY A 335 0.55 -3.93 1.96
CA GLY A 335 1.40 -2.75 2.10
C GLY A 335 0.70 -1.49 1.56
N ALA A 336 0.44 -0.49 2.41
CA ALA A 336 -0.18 0.76 1.98
C ALA A 336 0.66 1.50 0.93
N ASP A 337 1.99 1.42 1.03
CA ASP A 337 2.93 2.04 0.08
C ASP A 337 2.90 1.32 -1.28
N ARG A 338 2.89 -0.02 -1.29
CA ARG A 338 2.75 -0.81 -2.53
C ARG A 338 1.40 -0.56 -3.19
N MET A 339 0.32 -0.51 -2.42
CA MET A 339 -1.01 -0.20 -2.93
C MET A 339 -1.07 1.20 -3.53
N THR A 340 -0.48 2.20 -2.85
CA THR A 340 -0.37 3.56 -3.38
C THR A 340 0.39 3.59 -4.71
N LEU A 341 1.51 2.84 -4.82
CA LEU A 341 2.24 2.72 -6.08
C LEU A 341 1.41 2.05 -7.18
N ALA A 342 0.72 0.96 -6.87
CA ALA A 342 -0.13 0.27 -7.83
C ALA A 342 -1.22 1.21 -8.37
N LEU A 343 -1.86 2.00 -7.51
CA LEU A 343 -2.87 2.97 -7.91
C LEU A 343 -2.28 4.15 -8.71
N LEU A 344 -1.07 4.61 -8.40
CA LEU A 344 -0.37 5.60 -9.21
C LEU A 344 -0.07 5.07 -10.62
N VAL A 345 0.37 3.81 -10.72
CA VAL A 345 0.62 3.15 -12.00
C VAL A 345 -0.67 2.92 -12.76
N GLU A 346 -1.71 2.41 -12.11
CA GLU A 346 -3.01 2.14 -12.76
C GLU A 346 -3.64 3.42 -13.31
N ALA A 347 -3.61 4.49 -12.51
CA ALA A 347 -4.24 5.75 -12.84
C ALA A 347 -3.52 6.55 -13.92
N TYR A 348 -2.20 6.39 -14.08
CA TYR A 348 -1.42 7.16 -15.06
C TYR A 348 -1.85 6.86 -16.49
N ASP A 349 -2.18 7.90 -17.26
CA ASP A 349 -2.52 7.79 -18.67
C ASP A 349 -2.01 8.99 -19.47
N GLU A 350 -1.64 8.76 -20.75
CA GLU A 350 -1.31 9.78 -21.75
C GLU A 350 -2.31 9.65 -22.88
N GLU A 351 -3.18 10.63 -23.00
CA GLU A 351 -4.26 10.66 -23.99
C GLU A 351 -3.99 11.69 -25.09
N VAL A 352 -4.04 11.24 -26.33
CA VAL A 352 -3.96 12.12 -27.50
C VAL A 352 -5.32 12.81 -27.69
N VAL A 353 -5.38 14.11 -27.41
CA VAL A 353 -6.61 14.90 -27.54
C VAL A 353 -6.77 15.45 -28.96
N ASP A 354 -5.67 15.89 -29.58
CA ASP A 354 -5.65 16.39 -30.99
C ASP A 354 -4.35 15.91 -31.68
N ALA A 355 -4.48 14.86 -32.47
CA ALA A 355 -3.34 14.27 -33.19
C ALA A 355 -2.71 15.25 -34.21
N ALA A 356 -3.49 16.14 -34.80
CA ALA A 356 -3.00 17.12 -35.81
C ALA A 356 -2.10 18.18 -35.16
N LYS A 357 -2.34 18.49 -33.87
CA LYS A 357 -1.58 19.45 -33.09
C LYS A 357 -0.56 18.79 -32.18
N ASN A 358 -0.47 17.45 -32.18
CA ASN A 358 0.32 16.67 -31.23
C ASN A 358 -0.02 17.04 -29.76
N ASP A 359 -1.31 17.34 -29.50
CA ASP A 359 -1.78 17.69 -28.16
C ASP A 359 -2.07 16.41 -27.36
N VAL A 360 -1.20 16.14 -26.39
CA VAL A 360 -1.31 15.01 -25.48
C VAL A 360 -1.59 15.54 -24.08
N ARG A 361 -2.58 14.95 -23.40
CA ARG A 361 -2.80 15.23 -21.98
C ARG A 361 -2.30 14.07 -21.12
N THR A 362 -1.56 14.39 -20.07
CA THR A 362 -1.32 13.47 -18.96
C THR A 362 -2.50 13.54 -18.00
N VAL A 363 -3.04 12.40 -17.61
CA VAL A 363 -4.17 12.33 -16.70
C VAL A 363 -3.98 11.19 -15.70
N MET A 364 -4.29 11.47 -14.43
CA MET A 364 -4.34 10.45 -13.37
C MET A 364 -5.79 10.02 -13.15
N ARG A 365 -6.16 8.83 -13.66
CA ARG A 365 -7.53 8.31 -13.61
C ARG A 365 -7.81 7.52 -12.33
N PHE A 366 -7.59 8.15 -11.18
CA PHE A 366 -7.96 7.55 -9.89
C PHE A 366 -9.47 7.31 -9.81
N HIS A 367 -9.87 6.25 -9.11
CA HIS A 367 -11.24 6.15 -8.63
C HIS A 367 -11.60 7.43 -7.86
N PRO A 368 -12.76 8.07 -8.13
CA PRO A 368 -13.09 9.37 -7.52
C PRO A 368 -12.98 9.39 -5.99
N ALA A 369 -13.39 8.30 -5.33
CA ALA A 369 -13.33 8.19 -3.87
C ALA A 369 -11.91 8.27 -3.28
N ILE A 370 -10.85 7.89 -4.04
CA ILE A 370 -9.47 7.90 -3.53
C ILE A 370 -8.63 9.06 -4.09
N ALA A 371 -9.12 9.82 -5.08
CA ALA A 371 -8.41 10.98 -5.61
C ALA A 371 -7.99 11.94 -4.49
N PRO A 372 -6.80 12.57 -4.55
CA PRO A 372 -6.34 13.51 -3.52
C PRO A 372 -7.33 14.65 -3.30
N PHE A 373 -7.60 15.45 -4.34
CA PHE A 373 -8.72 16.38 -4.36
C PHE A 373 -9.95 15.72 -4.98
N LYS A 374 -11.13 15.98 -4.39
CA LYS A 374 -12.41 15.43 -4.89
C LYS A 374 -13.02 16.32 -5.95
N ALA A 375 -12.75 17.60 -5.85
CA ALA A 375 -13.16 18.62 -6.80
C ALA A 375 -12.16 19.77 -6.81
N ALA A 376 -12.17 20.57 -7.88
CA ALA A 376 -11.48 21.85 -7.95
C ALA A 376 -12.48 22.93 -8.35
N VAL A 377 -12.50 24.08 -7.65
CA VAL A 377 -13.36 25.21 -7.98
C VAL A 377 -12.55 26.26 -8.75
N LEU A 378 -12.98 26.52 -9.98
CA LEU A 378 -12.24 27.28 -10.97
C LEU A 378 -13.07 28.49 -11.45
N PRO A 379 -12.81 29.73 -10.95
CA PRO A 379 -13.51 30.92 -11.46
C PRO A 379 -13.05 31.22 -12.88
N LEU A 380 -13.96 31.38 -13.84
CA LEU A 380 -13.61 31.71 -15.24
C LEU A 380 -12.80 33.00 -15.34
N SER A 381 -13.04 33.95 -14.43
CA SER A 381 -12.32 35.22 -14.30
C SER A 381 -12.07 35.53 -12.81
N LYS A 382 -10.98 36.25 -12.52
CA LYS A 382 -10.68 36.76 -11.14
C LYS A 382 -11.82 37.57 -10.53
N LYS A 383 -12.69 38.20 -11.35
CA LYS A 383 -13.87 38.89 -10.85
C LYS A 383 -14.88 37.98 -10.16
N LEU A 384 -14.80 36.68 -10.43
CA LEU A 384 -15.70 35.64 -9.89
C LEU A 384 -15.08 34.91 -8.70
N SER A 385 -13.83 35.23 -8.32
CA SER A 385 -13.09 34.52 -7.26
C SER A 385 -13.81 34.53 -5.93
N GLY A 386 -14.52 35.62 -5.57
CA GLY A 386 -15.29 35.69 -4.35
C GLY A 386 -16.37 34.58 -4.28
N LYS A 387 -17.18 34.46 -5.34
CA LYS A 387 -18.22 33.42 -5.41
C LYS A 387 -17.64 32.01 -5.47
N ALA A 388 -16.57 31.83 -6.23
CA ALA A 388 -15.88 30.55 -6.32
C ALA A 388 -15.28 30.12 -4.97
N MET A 389 -14.73 31.06 -4.20
CA MET A 389 -14.19 30.79 -2.86
C MET A 389 -15.29 30.40 -1.86
N GLU A 390 -16.49 31.04 -1.92
CA GLU A 390 -17.63 30.64 -1.10
C GLU A 390 -18.01 29.16 -1.37
N ILE A 391 -18.05 28.76 -2.65
CA ILE A 391 -18.37 27.38 -3.04
C ILE A 391 -17.27 26.42 -2.56
N GLN A 392 -16.00 26.78 -2.76
CA GLN A 392 -14.88 25.98 -2.31
C GLN A 392 -14.91 25.77 -0.79
N GLN A 393 -15.15 26.83 0.00
CA GLN A 393 -15.24 26.75 1.44
C GLN A 393 -16.41 25.87 1.91
N GLU A 394 -17.55 25.91 1.21
CA GLU A 394 -18.69 25.05 1.55
C GLU A 394 -18.35 23.57 1.29
N LEU A 395 -17.78 23.25 0.13
CA LEU A 395 -17.40 21.88 -0.23
C LEU A 395 -16.26 21.33 0.64
N SER A 396 -15.36 22.21 1.09
CA SER A 396 -14.20 21.84 1.93
C SER A 396 -14.59 21.37 3.34
N LYS A 397 -15.84 21.54 3.75
CA LYS A 397 -16.36 20.97 5.00
C LYS A 397 -16.44 19.43 4.95
N ASP A 398 -16.55 18.87 3.73
CA ASP A 398 -16.74 17.44 3.52
C ASP A 398 -15.57 16.78 2.81
N TRP A 399 -14.85 17.52 1.95
CA TRP A 399 -13.80 16.96 1.07
C TRP A 399 -12.59 17.88 0.93
N MET A 400 -11.47 17.31 0.50
CA MET A 400 -10.35 18.10 -0.03
C MET A 400 -10.74 18.67 -1.39
N VAL A 401 -10.77 19.99 -1.49
CA VAL A 401 -11.20 20.75 -2.68
C VAL A 401 -10.14 21.77 -3.02
N ASP A 402 -9.62 21.70 -4.25
CA ASP A 402 -8.66 22.68 -4.75
C ASP A 402 -9.34 23.96 -5.26
N PHE A 403 -8.56 25.03 -5.35
CA PHE A 403 -8.96 26.32 -5.89
C PHE A 403 -7.86 26.89 -6.77
N ASP A 404 -8.15 27.13 -8.05
CA ASP A 404 -7.18 27.70 -8.99
C ASP A 404 -7.80 28.80 -9.84
N GLU A 405 -7.19 29.98 -9.79
CA GLU A 405 -7.56 31.14 -10.62
C GLU A 405 -6.45 31.58 -11.59
N THR A 406 -5.37 30.79 -11.69
CA THR A 406 -4.13 31.20 -12.38
C THR A 406 -4.09 30.70 -13.83
N GLY A 407 -4.05 31.61 -14.80
CA GLY A 407 -3.97 31.30 -16.22
C GLY A 407 -5.33 31.01 -16.86
N SER A 408 -5.35 30.49 -18.08
CA SER A 408 -6.59 30.15 -18.79
C SER A 408 -7.26 28.92 -18.19
N ILE A 409 -8.59 28.83 -18.33
CA ILE A 409 -9.38 27.70 -17.83
C ILE A 409 -8.91 26.36 -18.38
N GLY A 410 -8.54 26.29 -19.66
CA GLY A 410 -8.01 25.06 -20.26
C GLY A 410 -6.69 24.59 -19.63
N LYS A 411 -5.79 25.54 -19.26
CA LYS A 411 -4.55 25.18 -18.53
C LYS A 411 -4.83 24.68 -17.12
N ARG A 412 -5.85 25.23 -16.46
CA ARG A 412 -6.28 24.79 -15.13
C ARG A 412 -6.88 23.38 -15.19
N TYR A 413 -7.75 23.09 -16.15
CA TYR A 413 -8.25 21.73 -16.36
C TYR A 413 -7.10 20.72 -16.57
N ARG A 414 -6.07 21.08 -17.35
CA ARG A 414 -4.91 20.21 -17.57
C ARG A 414 -4.13 19.94 -16.27
N ARG A 415 -3.99 20.94 -15.40
CA ARG A 415 -3.33 20.76 -14.10
C ARG A 415 -4.12 19.81 -13.20
N GLU A 416 -5.46 19.96 -13.19
CA GLU A 416 -6.34 19.09 -12.42
C GLU A 416 -6.36 17.65 -12.98
N ASP A 417 -6.35 17.49 -14.31
CA ASP A 417 -6.22 16.18 -14.95
C ASP A 417 -4.91 15.47 -14.51
N GLU A 418 -3.79 16.19 -14.48
CA GLU A 418 -2.46 15.66 -14.11
C GLU A 418 -2.35 15.23 -12.64
N ILE A 419 -3.12 15.85 -11.76
CA ILE A 419 -3.14 15.47 -10.32
C ILE A 419 -4.31 14.54 -9.97
N GLY A 420 -5.20 14.29 -10.94
CA GLY A 420 -6.25 13.30 -10.83
C GLY A 420 -7.53 13.77 -10.15
N THR A 421 -7.78 15.08 -10.11
CA THR A 421 -9.04 15.64 -9.58
C THR A 421 -10.20 15.22 -10.50
N PRO A 422 -11.21 14.46 -9.99
CA PRO A 422 -12.25 13.90 -10.85
C PRO A 422 -13.23 14.93 -11.40
N TYR A 423 -13.49 16.02 -10.67
CA TYR A 423 -14.50 17.01 -11.03
C TYR A 423 -13.96 18.44 -10.91
N CYS A 424 -14.08 19.21 -12.00
CA CYS A 424 -13.79 20.64 -11.98
C CYS A 424 -15.09 21.45 -12.01
N VAL A 425 -15.32 22.27 -11.01
CA VAL A 425 -16.50 23.14 -10.84
C VAL A 425 -16.14 24.53 -11.33
N THR A 426 -16.64 24.93 -12.48
CA THR A 426 -16.39 26.25 -13.07
C THR A 426 -17.49 27.23 -12.70
N VAL A 427 -17.08 28.36 -12.15
CA VAL A 427 -17.94 29.52 -11.87
C VAL A 427 -17.75 30.53 -12.99
N ASP A 428 -18.81 30.85 -13.73
CA ASP A 428 -18.80 31.75 -14.86
C ASP A 428 -19.67 33.01 -14.64
N PHE A 429 -19.77 33.88 -15.63
CA PHE A 429 -20.53 35.11 -15.51
C PHE A 429 -22.05 34.85 -15.45
N ASP A 430 -22.54 33.79 -16.11
CA ASP A 430 -23.96 33.40 -15.98
C ASP A 430 -24.32 32.90 -14.58
N THR A 431 -23.36 32.31 -13.85
CA THR A 431 -23.55 31.90 -12.43
C THR A 431 -23.95 33.08 -11.56
N VAL A 432 -23.27 34.22 -11.72
CA VAL A 432 -23.40 35.39 -10.83
C VAL A 432 -24.37 36.43 -11.39
N GLY A 433 -24.39 36.55 -12.73
CA GLY A 433 -25.09 37.60 -13.41
C GLY A 433 -24.33 38.94 -13.36
N ASP A 434 -24.97 39.98 -13.93
CA ASP A 434 -24.47 41.35 -13.94
C ASP A 434 -25.61 42.37 -13.70
N ALA A 435 -25.36 43.66 -13.99
CA ALA A 435 -26.35 44.72 -13.76
C ALA A 435 -27.61 44.61 -14.67
N GLU A 436 -27.50 43.90 -15.79
CA GLU A 436 -28.58 43.78 -16.79
C GLU A 436 -29.29 42.41 -16.72
N LYS A 437 -28.57 41.36 -16.27
CA LYS A 437 -29.09 39.98 -16.22
C LYS A 437 -28.79 39.34 -14.87
N ALA A 438 -29.83 38.88 -14.20
CA ALA A 438 -29.67 38.12 -12.97
C ALA A 438 -28.91 36.81 -13.26
N GLY A 439 -28.04 36.39 -12.34
CA GLY A 439 -27.35 35.09 -12.39
C GLY A 439 -28.33 33.94 -12.30
N ASP A 440 -28.00 32.83 -12.95
CA ASP A 440 -28.80 31.60 -12.90
C ASP A 440 -28.51 30.73 -11.65
N GLY A 441 -27.48 31.09 -10.88
CA GLY A 441 -27.07 30.34 -9.68
C GLY A 441 -26.56 28.93 -9.97
N CYS A 442 -26.16 28.64 -11.22
CA CYS A 442 -25.66 27.35 -11.65
C CYS A 442 -24.13 27.38 -11.85
N VAL A 443 -23.51 26.26 -11.75
CA VAL A 443 -22.09 26.04 -12.06
C VAL A 443 -21.94 24.95 -13.12
N THR A 444 -20.82 24.98 -13.85
CA THR A 444 -20.50 23.95 -14.83
C THR A 444 -19.52 22.95 -14.20
N ILE A 445 -19.89 21.67 -14.16
CA ILE A 445 -19.03 20.58 -13.69
C ILE A 445 -18.46 19.88 -14.92
N ARG A 446 -17.11 19.80 -14.97
CA ARG A 446 -16.40 19.00 -15.97
C ARG A 446 -15.91 17.69 -15.33
N ASP A 447 -16.24 16.58 -15.96
CA ASP A 447 -15.70 15.26 -15.64
C ASP A 447 -14.28 15.12 -16.23
N ARG A 448 -13.35 14.62 -15.42
CA ARG A 448 -11.93 14.40 -15.81
C ARG A 448 -11.80 13.37 -16.93
N ASP A 449 -12.54 12.26 -16.82
CA ASP A 449 -12.34 11.10 -17.67
C ASP A 449 -12.96 11.26 -19.05
N THR A 450 -14.18 11.77 -19.12
CA THR A 450 -14.91 11.98 -20.37
C THR A 450 -14.72 13.37 -20.97
N MET A 451 -14.31 14.36 -20.15
CA MET A 451 -14.30 15.80 -20.46
C MET A 451 -15.71 16.40 -20.70
N ASP A 452 -16.75 15.63 -20.48
CA ASP A 452 -18.13 16.11 -20.55
C ASP A 452 -18.39 17.18 -19.49
N GLN A 453 -19.32 18.07 -19.81
CA GLN A 453 -19.70 19.18 -18.95
C GLN A 453 -21.21 19.17 -18.72
N VAL A 454 -21.60 19.32 -17.47
CA VAL A 454 -23.00 19.47 -17.05
C VAL A 454 -23.16 20.76 -16.27
N ARG A 455 -24.30 21.42 -16.43
CA ARG A 455 -24.63 22.64 -15.69
C ARG A 455 -25.68 22.31 -14.66
N ILE A 456 -25.40 22.61 -13.37
CA ILE A 456 -26.30 22.30 -12.25
C ILE A 456 -26.41 23.50 -11.28
N PRO A 457 -27.53 23.63 -10.55
CA PRO A 457 -27.67 24.62 -9.48
C PRO A 457 -26.63 24.41 -8.37
N ILE A 458 -26.07 25.50 -7.81
CA ILE A 458 -25.11 25.43 -6.70
C ILE A 458 -25.69 24.65 -5.52
N GLY A 459 -27.00 24.78 -5.26
CA GLY A 459 -27.66 24.05 -4.16
C GLY A 459 -27.70 22.53 -4.31
N GLU A 460 -27.52 21.99 -5.53
CA GLU A 460 -27.50 20.57 -5.83
C GLU A 460 -26.08 20.00 -5.91
N LEU A 461 -25.06 20.88 -5.94
CA LEU A 461 -23.67 20.48 -6.16
C LEU A 461 -23.14 19.47 -5.14
N LYS A 462 -23.47 19.68 -3.86
CA LYS A 462 -23.06 18.75 -2.78
C LYS A 462 -23.68 17.37 -2.96
N ALA A 463 -24.96 17.28 -3.28
CA ALA A 463 -25.67 16.02 -3.49
C ALA A 463 -25.08 15.28 -4.72
N TYR A 464 -24.84 16.02 -5.81
CA TYR A 464 -24.20 15.48 -7.02
C TYR A 464 -22.82 14.88 -6.72
N LEU A 465 -21.95 15.64 -6.04
CA LEU A 465 -20.61 15.15 -5.70
C LEU A 465 -20.67 13.97 -4.72
N THR A 466 -21.60 13.98 -3.76
CA THR A 466 -21.77 12.84 -2.83
C THR A 466 -22.05 11.54 -3.57
N GLU A 467 -22.95 11.58 -4.56
CA GLU A 467 -23.26 10.41 -5.39
C GLU A 467 -22.05 9.94 -6.21
N LYS A 468 -21.39 10.88 -6.88
CA LYS A 468 -20.27 10.60 -7.79
C LYS A 468 -18.98 10.18 -7.08
N LEU A 469 -18.79 10.57 -5.82
CA LEU A 469 -17.64 10.23 -5.00
C LEU A 469 -17.87 8.98 -4.12
N ALA A 470 -19.04 8.35 -4.23
CA ALA A 470 -19.37 7.15 -3.45
C ALA A 470 -18.40 6.00 -3.78
N TYR A 471 -18.09 5.21 -2.73
CA TYR A 471 -17.26 4.01 -2.78
C TYR A 471 -17.92 2.90 -1.98
#